data_f2466772b3b5b7e6e937ce08042fdef9
#
_entry.id   f2466772b3b5b7e6e937ce08042fdef9
#
_cell.length_a   1.000
_cell.length_b   1.000
_cell.length_c   1.000
_cell.angle_alpha   90.00
_cell.angle_beta   90.00
_cell.angle_gamma   90.00
#
_symmetry.space_group_name_H-M   'P 1'
#
loop_
_entity.id
_entity.type
_entity.pdbx_description
1 polymer ?
#
loop_
_entity_poly.entity_id
_entity_poly.type
_entity_poly.pdbx_seq_one_letter_code
_entity_poly.pdbx_strand_id
1 'polypeptide(L)'
;MKFPDQNPNPVFRIDWDGTLVYANPASAGLVAGLGLAVGXXXXXXLREGLLERARAADRITVEVEAAGCIYALLPVDVPEFGFVNVYGTDVTAVRERERLARENERLLLXXXXXXXXRLRDGEPLIADRFDDVTMLFADIVGFTSLSSTMSPSELVGVLNGVFTAFDELVEGYGLEKVKTIGDAYMVVGGMSERSDDHTARVAMMALDLAEAVGRIEAAVRLGITFRVGIHCGPVVAGVIGTKKFIYDVWGDTVNLASRMEALGVAGRVQVTHAVMERLAGTFEFEARGLIDVKGKGPTPAYFLVAVVPTGAAAATLPASAP
;
A
#
# COMPACT_ATOMS: atom_id res chain seq x y z
N MET A 1 30.93 23.34 -31.75
CA MET A 1 31.01 22.16 -30.87
C MET A 1 29.62 21.56 -30.72
N LYS A 2 29.38 20.38 -31.31
CA LYS A 2 28.03 19.75 -31.30
C LYS A 2 27.79 18.79 -30.09
N PHE A 3 28.78 18.61 -29.25
CA PHE A 3 28.75 17.55 -28.21
C PHE A 3 27.63 17.71 -27.18
N PRO A 4 27.33 18.89 -26.62
CA PRO A 4 26.21 18.98 -25.66
C PRO A 4 24.86 18.78 -26.30
N ASP A 5 24.67 19.18 -27.55
CA ASP A 5 23.36 19.04 -28.25
C ASP A 5 22.97 17.59 -28.55
N GLN A 6 23.97 16.71 -28.64
CA GLN A 6 23.78 15.28 -28.94
C GLN A 6 23.64 14.44 -27.68
N ASN A 7 23.83 15.02 -26.48
CA ASN A 7 23.69 14.29 -25.22
C ASN A 7 22.20 13.97 -24.99
N PRO A 8 21.86 12.70 -24.81
CA PRO A 8 20.46 12.31 -24.54
C PRO A 8 19.95 12.77 -23.15
N ASN A 9 20.88 13.11 -22.25
CA ASN A 9 20.54 13.61 -20.92
C ASN A 9 20.52 15.14 -20.91
N PRO A 10 19.76 15.76 -20.00
CA PRO A 10 19.77 17.20 -19.83
C PRO A 10 21.17 17.76 -19.55
N VAL A 11 21.56 18.76 -20.32
CA VAL A 11 22.80 19.54 -20.07
C VAL A 11 22.46 21.01 -20.27
N PHE A 12 22.76 21.82 -19.26
CA PHE A 12 22.61 23.26 -19.36
C PHE A 12 23.80 23.96 -18.72
N ARG A 13 23.97 25.25 -19.01
CA ARG A 13 25.08 26.08 -18.50
C ARG A 13 24.53 27.30 -17.79
N ILE A 14 25.15 27.60 -16.68
CA ILE A 14 24.93 28.89 -15.99
C ILE A 14 26.24 29.62 -15.84
N ASP A 15 26.18 30.93 -15.87
CA ASP A 15 27.36 31.73 -15.52
C ASP A 15 27.42 31.88 -13.98
N TRP A 16 28.46 32.57 -13.50
CA TRP A 16 28.72 32.69 -12.06
C TRP A 16 27.72 33.60 -11.33
N ASP A 17 26.89 34.37 -12.04
CA ASP A 17 25.78 35.09 -11.41
C ASP A 17 24.49 34.24 -11.37
N GLY A 18 24.50 33.07 -11.98
CA GLY A 18 23.39 32.12 -12.00
C GLY A 18 22.46 32.28 -13.21
N THR A 19 22.87 33.03 -14.23
CA THR A 19 22.07 33.17 -15.46
C THR A 19 22.22 31.92 -16.33
N LEU A 20 21.10 31.39 -16.82
CA LEU A 20 21.10 30.26 -17.77
C LEU A 20 21.56 30.74 -19.14
N VAL A 21 22.75 30.31 -19.57
CA VAL A 21 23.36 30.78 -20.85
C VAL A 21 23.19 29.75 -21.99
N TYR A 22 22.87 28.50 -21.67
CA TYR A 22 22.68 27.45 -22.68
C TYR A 22 21.87 26.31 -22.10
N ALA A 23 21.07 25.65 -22.95
CA ALA A 23 20.34 24.42 -22.60
C ALA A 23 20.25 23.54 -23.86
N ASN A 24 20.61 22.26 -23.75
CA ASN A 24 20.49 21.31 -24.85
C ASN A 24 19.03 20.88 -25.07
N PRO A 25 18.68 20.27 -26.21
CA PRO A 25 17.30 19.83 -26.44
C PRO A 25 16.73 18.88 -25.37
N ALA A 26 17.57 18.01 -24.80
CA ALA A 26 17.14 17.05 -23.76
C ALA A 26 16.75 17.74 -22.44
N SER A 27 17.23 18.97 -22.21
CA SER A 27 16.88 19.71 -20.99
C SER A 27 15.59 20.51 -21.10
N ALA A 28 14.90 20.50 -22.25
CA ALA A 28 13.71 21.33 -22.49
C ALA A 28 12.60 21.14 -21.41
N GLY A 29 12.26 19.90 -21.06
CA GLY A 29 11.26 19.59 -20.03
C GLY A 29 11.70 20.06 -18.65
N LEU A 30 12.95 19.81 -18.30
CA LEU A 30 13.54 20.23 -17.03
C LEU A 30 13.56 21.77 -16.89
N VAL A 31 14.08 22.44 -17.90
CA VAL A 31 14.19 23.92 -17.92
C VAL A 31 12.81 24.58 -17.83
N ALA A 32 11.86 24.08 -18.63
CA ALA A 32 10.46 24.57 -18.60
C ALA A 32 9.78 24.30 -17.25
N GLY A 33 9.96 23.09 -16.70
CA GLY A 33 9.37 22.69 -15.41
C GLY A 33 9.92 23.50 -14.23
N LEU A 34 11.16 23.98 -14.34
CA LEU A 34 11.77 24.88 -13.34
C LEU A 34 11.45 26.37 -13.60
N GLY A 35 10.66 26.67 -14.63
CA GLY A 35 10.34 28.05 -14.99
C GLY A 35 11.56 28.85 -15.49
N LEU A 36 12.54 28.16 -16.06
CA LEU A 36 13.78 28.78 -16.53
C LEU A 36 13.71 29.07 -18.03
N ALA A 37 14.50 30.08 -18.46
CA ALA A 37 14.69 30.38 -19.87
C ALA A 37 16.12 30.90 -20.10
N VAL A 38 16.66 30.67 -21.26
CA VAL A 38 18.01 31.19 -21.62
C VAL A 38 18.02 32.73 -21.53
N GLY A 39 19.00 33.26 -20.79
CA GLY A 39 19.07 34.68 -20.41
C GLY A 39 18.37 35.03 -19.07
N UNK A 40 17.76 34.24 -18.42
CA UNK A 40 17.13 34.46 -17.17
C UNK A 40 17.97 33.89 -16.04
N UNK A 41 17.82 34.40 -14.84
CA UNK A 41 18.52 33.91 -13.70
C UNK A 41 17.75 32.80 -13.06
N UNK A 42 18.42 31.93 -12.52
CA UNK A 42 17.79 30.83 -11.86
C UNK A 42 17.19 31.26 -10.55
N UNK A 43 16.45 30.55 -10.03
CA UNK A 43 15.78 30.82 -8.79
C UNK A 43 16.80 30.85 -7.68
N UNK A 44 16.71 31.47 -6.70
CA UNK A 44 17.64 31.68 -5.66
C UNK A 44 18.08 30.45 -4.96
N UNK A 45 17.28 29.53 -4.75
CA UNK A 45 17.57 28.30 -4.19
C UNK A 45 18.41 27.41 -5.01
N LEU A 46 17.95 27.15 -6.09
CA LEU A 46 18.69 26.34 -7.08
C LEU A 46 20.04 26.96 -7.45
N ARG A 47 20.04 28.25 -7.73
CA ARG A 47 21.28 28.96 -8.08
C ARG A 47 22.36 28.76 -7.01
N GLU A 48 22.01 29.05 -5.78
CA GLU A 48 22.96 28.94 -4.65
C GLU A 48 23.51 27.52 -4.52
N GLY A 49 22.58 26.52 -4.52
CA GLY A 49 22.97 25.11 -4.43
C GLY A 49 23.92 24.69 -5.57
N LEU A 50 23.61 25.07 -6.80
CA LEU A 50 24.42 24.69 -7.94
C LEU A 50 25.81 25.38 -7.90
N LEU A 51 25.86 26.67 -7.58
CA LEU A 51 27.13 27.42 -7.55
C LEU A 51 28.02 27.00 -6.36
N GLU A 52 27.41 26.72 -5.21
CA GLU A 52 28.12 26.23 -4.03
C GLU A 52 28.79 24.87 -4.33
N ARG A 53 28.03 23.94 -4.91
CA ARG A 53 28.56 22.61 -5.28
C ARG A 53 29.63 22.70 -6.36
N ALA A 54 29.46 23.60 -7.33
CA ALA A 54 30.49 23.83 -8.37
C ALA A 54 31.82 24.31 -7.73
N ARG A 55 31.74 25.24 -6.74
CA ARG A 55 32.94 25.72 -6.02
C ARG A 55 33.60 24.63 -5.16
N ALA A 56 32.77 23.81 -4.52
CA ALA A 56 33.28 22.73 -3.68
C ALA A 56 33.91 21.59 -4.46
N ALA A 57 33.58 21.42 -5.73
CA ALA A 57 34.05 20.34 -6.62
C ALA A 57 33.85 18.95 -6.04
N ASP A 58 32.79 18.78 -5.22
CA ASP A 58 32.56 17.57 -4.42
C ASP A 58 31.74 16.48 -5.14
N ARG A 59 31.32 16.73 -6.36
CA ARG A 59 30.48 15.86 -7.18
C ARG A 59 29.15 15.45 -6.52
N ILE A 60 28.68 16.24 -5.57
CA ILE A 60 27.36 16.03 -4.94
C ILE A 60 26.30 16.67 -5.83
N THR A 61 25.23 15.94 -6.11
CA THR A 61 24.12 16.42 -6.94
C THR A 61 23.12 17.25 -6.12
N VAL A 62 22.48 18.18 -6.82
CA VAL A 62 21.33 18.93 -6.33
C VAL A 62 20.07 18.29 -6.94
N GLU A 63 19.14 17.82 -6.11
CA GLU A 63 17.90 17.25 -6.63
C GLU A 63 16.85 18.31 -6.79
N VAL A 64 16.13 18.24 -7.90
CA VAL A 64 15.02 19.14 -8.23
C VAL A 64 13.86 18.34 -8.81
N GLU A 65 12.66 18.80 -8.54
CA GLU A 65 11.44 18.24 -9.15
C GLU A 65 10.99 19.20 -10.27
N ALA A 66 10.80 18.65 -11.45
CA ALA A 66 10.39 19.44 -12.62
C ALA A 66 9.57 18.56 -13.58
N ALA A 67 8.44 19.06 -14.04
CA ALA A 67 7.56 18.39 -15.01
C ALA A 67 7.17 16.95 -14.59
N GLY A 68 6.99 16.72 -13.28
CA GLY A 68 6.61 15.41 -12.74
C GLY A 68 7.76 14.39 -12.64
N CYS A 69 8.99 14.81 -12.88
CA CYS A 69 10.20 13.99 -12.76
C CYS A 69 11.14 14.57 -11.70
N ILE A 70 11.94 13.70 -11.11
CA ILE A 70 13.01 14.10 -10.17
C ILE A 70 14.34 14.02 -10.91
N TYR A 71 15.06 15.13 -10.95
CA TYR A 71 16.37 15.21 -11.62
C TYR A 71 17.46 15.40 -10.58
N ALA A 72 18.53 14.63 -10.67
CA ALA A 72 19.79 14.86 -9.96
C ALA A 72 20.69 15.70 -10.87
N LEU A 73 21.01 16.91 -10.42
CA LEU A 73 21.79 17.91 -11.16
C LEU A 73 23.23 17.94 -10.61
N LEU A 74 24.19 17.62 -11.46
CA LEU A 74 25.63 17.68 -11.13
C LEU A 74 26.26 18.96 -11.75
N PRO A 75 26.53 19.98 -10.95
CA PRO A 75 27.22 21.14 -11.45
C PRO A 75 28.75 20.90 -11.51
N VAL A 76 29.37 21.31 -12.62
CA VAL A 76 30.80 21.14 -12.85
C VAL A 76 31.36 22.48 -13.32
N ASP A 77 32.28 23.06 -12.56
CA ASP A 77 32.97 24.29 -12.94
C ASP A 77 33.84 24.06 -14.17
N VAL A 78 33.84 25.03 -15.07
CA VAL A 78 34.72 25.07 -16.25
C VAL A 78 35.46 26.40 -16.23
N PRO A 79 36.51 26.51 -15.39
CA PRO A 79 37.19 27.80 -15.13
C PRO A 79 37.73 28.49 -16.36
N GLU A 80 38.19 27.70 -17.34
CA GLU A 80 38.77 28.21 -18.61
C GLU A 80 37.79 29.10 -19.40
N PHE A 81 36.47 28.89 -19.15
CA PHE A 81 35.44 29.58 -19.92
C PHE A 81 34.48 30.39 -19.04
N GLY A 82 34.69 30.40 -17.73
CA GLY A 82 33.91 31.22 -16.80
C GLY A 82 32.45 30.83 -16.63
N PHE A 83 32.11 29.55 -16.79
CA PHE A 83 30.74 29.06 -16.60
C PHE A 83 30.75 27.72 -15.87
N VAL A 84 29.53 27.32 -15.38
CA VAL A 84 29.30 26.05 -14.77
C VAL A 84 28.41 25.21 -15.70
N ASN A 85 28.87 24.03 -16.12
CA ASN A 85 28.03 23.04 -16.79
C ASN A 85 27.20 22.28 -15.72
N VAL A 86 25.92 22.07 -15.98
CA VAL A 86 25.06 21.29 -15.13
C VAL A 86 24.55 20.08 -15.93
N TYR A 87 24.87 18.89 -15.44
CA TYR A 87 24.45 17.61 -16.04
C TYR A 87 23.26 17.06 -15.24
N GLY A 88 22.13 16.88 -15.90
CA GLY A 88 20.92 16.34 -15.29
C GLY A 88 20.77 14.85 -15.56
N THR A 89 20.37 14.09 -14.56
CA THR A 89 19.99 12.68 -14.70
C THR A 89 18.60 12.51 -14.11
N ASP A 90 17.69 11.92 -14.88
CA ASP A 90 16.35 11.56 -14.37
C ASP A 90 16.52 10.40 -13.40
N VAL A 91 16.18 10.63 -12.14
CA VAL A 91 16.27 9.63 -11.07
C VAL A 91 14.89 9.26 -10.52
N THR A 92 13.82 9.64 -11.20
CA THR A 92 12.43 9.43 -10.77
C THR A 92 12.19 7.96 -10.39
N ALA A 93 12.48 7.04 -11.31
CA ALA A 93 12.25 5.59 -11.07
C ALA A 93 13.10 5.06 -9.90
N VAL A 94 14.32 5.58 -9.73
CA VAL A 94 15.20 5.18 -8.63
C VAL A 94 14.63 5.69 -7.31
N ARG A 95 14.26 6.97 -7.24
CA ARG A 95 13.69 7.58 -6.03
C ARG A 95 12.34 6.97 -5.65
N GLU A 96 11.53 6.63 -6.64
CA GLU A 96 10.26 5.97 -6.41
C GLU A 96 10.46 4.57 -5.81
N ARG A 97 11.41 3.81 -6.34
CA ARG A 97 11.78 2.49 -5.77
C ARG A 97 12.33 2.62 -4.35
N GLU A 98 13.17 3.60 -4.09
CA GLU A 98 13.72 3.87 -2.75
C GLU A 98 12.62 4.31 -1.77
N ARG A 99 11.68 5.14 -2.23
CA ARG A 99 10.52 5.57 -1.43
C ARG A 99 9.65 4.37 -1.07
N LEU A 100 9.30 3.56 -2.06
CA LEU A 100 8.51 2.33 -1.86
C LEU A 100 9.24 1.32 -0.95
N ALA A 101 10.56 1.19 -1.12
CA ALA A 101 11.37 0.32 -0.26
C ALA A 101 11.37 0.82 1.19
N ARG A 102 11.55 2.12 1.40
CA ARG A 102 11.50 2.75 2.74
C ARG A 102 10.11 2.67 3.36
N GLU A 103 9.08 2.85 2.57
CA GLU A 103 7.68 2.75 3.01
C GLU A 103 7.35 1.30 3.40
N ASN A 104 7.74 0.33 2.59
CA ASN A 104 7.65 -1.10 2.92
C ASN A 104 8.46 -1.45 4.17
N GLU A 105 9.66 -0.90 4.30
CA GLU A 105 10.50 -1.07 5.48
C GLU A 105 9.83 -0.46 6.74
N ARG A 106 9.20 0.70 6.59
CA ARG A 106 8.49 1.40 7.67
C ARG A 106 7.21 0.64 8.09
N LEU A 107 6.48 0.08 7.12
CA LEU A 107 5.31 -0.77 7.39
C LEU A 107 5.73 -2.10 8.07
N LEU A 108 6.85 -2.67 7.66
CA LEU A 108 7.46 -3.83 8.33
C LEU A 108 7.97 -3.47 9.73
N LEU A 109 8.41 -2.26 9.91
CA LEU A 109 8.93 -1.76 11.20
C LEU A 109 7.89 -1.59 12.32
N UNK A 110 6.87 -1.32 11.90
CA UNK A 110 5.86 -1.13 12.88
C UNK A 110 5.42 -2.39 13.56
N UNK A 111 5.32 -3.42 13.01
CA UNK A 111 5.05 -4.68 13.50
C UNK A 111 6.24 -5.50 13.57
N UNK A 112 7.01 -5.05 12.84
CA UNK A 112 8.26 -5.67 12.71
C UNK A 112 9.38 -4.97 13.50
N UNK A 113 9.09 -3.98 13.96
CA UNK A 113 10.10 -3.29 14.72
C UNK A 113 10.65 -4.14 15.84
N UNK A 114 9.90 -4.89 16.32
CA UNK A 114 10.28 -5.83 17.22
C UNK A 114 11.00 -6.98 16.57
N UNK A 115 10.61 -7.27 15.58
CA UNK A 115 11.18 -8.28 14.82
C UNK A 115 12.50 -7.90 14.21
N UNK A 116 12.59 -6.77 13.82
CA UNK A 116 13.77 -6.30 13.23
C UNK A 116 14.87 -6.05 14.22
N UNK A 117 14.51 -5.83 15.23
CA UNK A 117 15.44 -5.76 16.27
C UNK A 117 15.96 -7.10 16.66
N ARG A 118 15.17 -7.95 16.83
CA ARG A 118 15.48 -9.36 17.16
C ARG A 118 16.35 -10.03 16.08
N LEU A 119 16.05 -9.76 14.85
CA LEU A 119 16.88 -10.26 13.74
C LEU A 119 18.32 -9.70 13.76
N ARG A 120 18.45 -8.43 14.07
CA ARG A 120 19.77 -7.77 14.19
C ARG A 120 20.57 -8.33 15.39
N ASP A 121 19.86 -8.67 16.44
CA ASP A 121 20.46 -9.27 17.62
C ASP A 121 20.81 -10.76 17.40
N GLY A 122 20.51 -11.25 16.19
CA GLY A 122 20.88 -12.61 15.78
C GLY A 122 19.97 -13.70 16.35
N GLU A 123 18.73 -13.34 16.71
CA GLU A 123 17.77 -14.35 17.18
C GLU A 123 17.49 -15.37 16.06
N PRO A 124 17.79 -16.66 16.30
CA PRO A 124 17.75 -17.65 15.20
C PRO A 124 16.33 -18.01 14.75
N LEU A 125 15.32 -17.68 15.54
CA LEU A 125 13.92 -17.98 15.23
C LEU A 125 13.03 -16.93 15.90
N ILE A 126 12.32 -16.17 15.08
CA ILE A 126 11.31 -15.22 15.55
C ILE A 126 9.93 -15.84 15.33
N ALA A 127 9.25 -16.16 16.43
CA ALA A 127 7.90 -16.71 16.42
C ALA A 127 7.15 -16.23 17.66
N ASP A 128 6.15 -15.43 17.46
CA ASP A 128 5.35 -14.83 18.52
C ASP A 128 3.91 -15.37 18.46
N ARG A 129 3.37 -15.72 19.61
CA ARG A 129 1.99 -16.18 19.72
C ARG A 129 1.07 -15.01 20.08
N PHE A 130 -0.01 -14.89 19.36
CA PHE A 130 -1.10 -13.97 19.63
C PHE A 130 -2.34 -14.81 19.94
N ASP A 131 -2.89 -14.67 21.14
CA ASP A 131 -3.99 -15.53 21.59
C ASP A 131 -5.34 -15.09 21.03
N ASP A 132 -5.46 -13.84 20.60
CA ASP A 132 -6.71 -13.30 20.08
C ASP A 132 -6.44 -12.25 18.99
N VAL A 133 -6.69 -12.63 17.74
CA VAL A 133 -6.65 -11.73 16.58
C VAL A 133 -7.87 -12.00 15.70
N THR A 134 -8.14 -11.09 14.78
CA THR A 134 -9.16 -11.30 13.74
C THR A 134 -8.50 -11.26 12.37
N MET A 135 -8.67 -12.33 11.60
CA MET A 135 -8.15 -12.49 10.24
C MET A 135 -9.24 -12.21 9.22
N LEU A 136 -8.92 -11.46 8.19
CA LEU A 136 -9.78 -11.23 7.04
C LEU A 136 -9.03 -11.63 5.76
N PHE A 137 -9.73 -12.35 4.89
CA PHE A 137 -9.32 -12.60 3.51
C PHE A 137 -10.35 -11.99 2.58
N ALA A 138 -9.90 -11.27 1.56
CA ALA A 138 -10.73 -10.75 0.47
C ALA A 138 -10.11 -11.16 -0.86
N ASP A 139 -10.91 -11.73 -1.76
CA ASP A 139 -10.44 -12.27 -3.04
C ASP A 139 -11.32 -11.79 -4.18
N ILE A 140 -10.73 -11.47 -5.33
CA ILE A 140 -11.46 -10.97 -6.50
C ILE A 140 -12.19 -12.11 -7.19
N VAL A 141 -13.49 -12.00 -7.33
CA VAL A 141 -14.31 -13.03 -8.00
C VAL A 141 -14.01 -13.06 -9.50
N GLY A 142 -13.65 -14.25 -10.00
CA GLY A 142 -13.40 -14.45 -11.43
C GLY A 142 -12.11 -13.86 -11.96
N PHE A 143 -11.16 -13.54 -11.07
CA PHE A 143 -9.87 -12.92 -11.42
C PHE A 143 -9.12 -13.69 -12.52
N THR A 144 -9.09 -15.02 -12.46
CA THR A 144 -8.42 -15.85 -13.47
C THR A 144 -8.96 -15.60 -14.88
N SER A 145 -10.28 -15.49 -15.01
CA SER A 145 -10.92 -15.19 -16.30
C SER A 145 -10.63 -13.75 -16.72
N LEU A 146 -10.71 -12.82 -15.78
CA LEU A 146 -10.43 -11.41 -16.03
C LEU A 146 -8.98 -11.22 -16.52
N SER A 147 -8.03 -11.82 -15.85
CA SER A 147 -6.60 -11.70 -16.17
C SER A 147 -6.25 -12.26 -17.55
N SER A 148 -7.01 -13.25 -18.04
CA SER A 148 -6.76 -13.84 -19.36
C SER A 148 -7.20 -12.92 -20.52
N THR A 149 -8.01 -11.90 -20.26
CA THR A 149 -8.55 -11.00 -21.29
C THR A 149 -7.90 -9.61 -21.30
N MET A 150 -7.03 -9.32 -20.33
CA MET A 150 -6.42 -7.99 -20.15
C MET A 150 -4.94 -7.99 -20.52
N SER A 151 -4.43 -6.84 -20.92
CA SER A 151 -2.98 -6.67 -21.03
C SER A 151 -2.33 -6.66 -19.62
N PRO A 152 -1.05 -7.06 -19.50
CA PRO A 152 -0.37 -7.05 -18.18
C PRO A 152 -0.42 -5.69 -17.48
N SER A 153 -0.26 -4.61 -18.21
CA SER A 153 -0.28 -3.25 -17.62
C SER A 153 -1.67 -2.86 -17.11
N GLU A 154 -2.73 -3.20 -17.83
CA GLU A 154 -4.10 -2.95 -17.38
C GLU A 154 -4.42 -3.76 -16.12
N LEU A 155 -4.05 -5.04 -16.13
CA LEU A 155 -4.27 -5.92 -14.99
C LEU A 155 -3.58 -5.39 -13.72
N VAL A 156 -2.29 -5.05 -13.83
CA VAL A 156 -1.52 -4.49 -12.71
C VAL A 156 -2.10 -3.14 -12.27
N GLY A 157 -2.53 -2.31 -13.21
CA GLY A 157 -3.17 -1.03 -12.91
C GLY A 157 -4.44 -1.19 -12.09
N VAL A 158 -5.30 -2.14 -12.45
CA VAL A 158 -6.55 -2.43 -11.72
C VAL A 158 -6.25 -2.98 -10.33
N LEU A 159 -5.35 -3.97 -10.22
CA LEU A 159 -4.95 -4.53 -8.92
C LEU A 159 -4.37 -3.47 -8.01
N ASN A 160 -3.49 -2.62 -8.55
CA ASN A 160 -2.88 -1.53 -7.80
C ASN A 160 -3.95 -0.57 -7.26
N GLY A 161 -4.89 -0.17 -8.10
CA GLY A 161 -6.00 0.71 -7.68
C GLY A 161 -6.83 0.10 -6.55
N VAL A 162 -7.21 -1.17 -6.70
CA VAL A 162 -8.01 -1.90 -5.70
C VAL A 162 -7.23 -2.05 -4.39
N PHE A 163 -5.98 -2.51 -4.47
CA PHE A 163 -5.19 -2.76 -3.25
C PHE A 163 -4.78 -1.45 -2.54
N THR A 164 -4.60 -0.35 -3.29
CA THR A 164 -4.39 0.98 -2.69
C THR A 164 -5.62 1.39 -1.86
N ALA A 165 -6.81 1.22 -2.41
CA ALA A 165 -8.04 1.52 -1.67
C ALA A 165 -8.18 0.64 -0.41
N PHE A 166 -7.76 -0.63 -0.49
CA PHE A 166 -7.75 -1.53 0.68
C PHE A 166 -6.72 -1.09 1.72
N ASP A 167 -5.53 -0.68 1.26
CA ASP A 167 -4.46 -0.17 2.14
C ASP A 167 -4.94 1.07 2.92
N GLU A 168 -5.69 1.97 2.26
CA GLU A 168 -6.29 3.16 2.90
C GLU A 168 -7.31 2.76 3.98
N LEU A 169 -8.14 1.75 3.73
CA LEU A 169 -9.08 1.23 4.72
C LEU A 169 -8.35 0.58 5.91
N VAL A 170 -7.34 -0.24 5.63
CA VAL A 170 -6.52 -0.90 6.66
C VAL A 170 -5.92 0.16 7.61
N GLU A 171 -5.33 1.22 7.04
CA GLU A 171 -4.76 2.33 7.82
C GLU A 171 -5.86 3.07 8.59
N GLY A 172 -6.98 3.38 7.94
CA GLY A 172 -8.09 4.12 8.56
C GLY A 172 -8.71 3.38 9.75
N TYR A 173 -8.74 2.05 9.70
CA TYR A 173 -9.26 1.22 10.79
C TYR A 173 -8.20 0.77 11.81
N GLY A 174 -6.93 1.21 11.64
CA GLY A 174 -5.83 0.79 12.53
C GLY A 174 -5.59 -0.71 12.51
N LEU A 175 -5.68 -1.32 11.33
CA LEU A 175 -5.45 -2.75 11.10
C LEU A 175 -4.09 -2.96 10.44
N GLU A 176 -3.72 -4.21 10.22
CA GLU A 176 -2.45 -4.55 9.58
C GLU A 176 -2.67 -5.39 8.32
N LYS A 177 -2.11 -4.95 7.21
CA LYS A 177 -1.98 -5.77 6.02
C LYS A 177 -0.88 -6.80 6.26
N VAL A 178 -1.20 -8.07 6.11
CA VAL A 178 -0.19 -9.14 6.21
C VAL A 178 0.54 -9.28 4.87
N LYS A 179 -0.22 -9.52 3.80
CA LYS A 179 0.33 -9.69 2.44
C LYS A 179 -0.80 -9.78 1.41
N THR A 180 -0.41 -9.80 0.14
CA THR A 180 -1.28 -10.25 -0.94
C THR A 180 -0.82 -11.63 -1.42
N ILE A 181 -1.75 -12.47 -1.86
CA ILE A 181 -1.47 -13.79 -2.42
C ILE A 181 -2.21 -13.86 -3.76
N GLY A 182 -1.51 -13.47 -4.84
CA GLY A 182 -2.18 -13.29 -6.14
C GLY A 182 -3.17 -12.13 -6.07
N ASP A 183 -4.44 -12.43 -6.23
CA ASP A 183 -5.56 -11.49 -6.15
C ASP A 183 -6.25 -11.47 -4.77
N ALA A 184 -5.78 -12.28 -3.83
CA ALA A 184 -6.28 -12.30 -2.46
C ALA A 184 -5.51 -11.30 -1.59
N TYR A 185 -6.23 -10.58 -0.72
CA TYR A 185 -5.72 -9.58 0.20
C TYR A 185 -5.96 -10.07 1.62
N MET A 186 -4.91 -10.07 2.45
CA MET A 186 -4.93 -10.63 3.81
C MET A 186 -4.67 -9.54 4.85
N VAL A 187 -5.59 -9.41 5.82
CA VAL A 187 -5.56 -8.41 6.90
C VAL A 187 -5.66 -9.09 8.25
N VAL A 188 -5.05 -8.48 9.24
CA VAL A 188 -5.18 -8.89 10.65
C VAL A 188 -5.46 -7.67 11.53
N GLY A 189 -6.30 -7.88 12.54
CA GLY A 189 -6.53 -6.93 13.63
C GLY A 189 -6.15 -7.57 14.95
N GLY A 190 -5.57 -6.79 15.87
CA GLY A 190 -5.22 -7.23 17.22
C GLY A 190 -3.78 -7.70 17.41
N MET A 191 -2.90 -7.49 16.41
CA MET A 191 -1.48 -7.85 16.56
C MET A 191 -0.63 -6.68 17.09
N SER A 192 -0.64 -5.54 16.43
CA SER A 192 0.17 -4.38 16.83
C SER A 192 -0.44 -3.60 17.97
N GLU A 193 -1.76 -3.41 17.94
CA GLU A 193 -2.49 -2.78 19.04
C GLU A 193 -3.43 -3.81 19.67
N ARG A 194 -3.14 -4.16 20.92
CA ARG A 194 -4.06 -4.98 21.71
C ARG A 194 -5.28 -4.14 22.06
N SER A 195 -6.31 -4.30 21.28
CA SER A 195 -7.57 -3.60 21.44
C SER A 195 -8.71 -4.63 21.37
N ASP A 196 -9.60 -4.58 22.31
CA ASP A 196 -10.74 -5.52 22.40
C ASP A 196 -11.72 -5.31 21.23
N ASP A 197 -11.62 -4.21 20.49
CA ASP A 197 -12.50 -3.87 19.38
C ASP A 197 -11.97 -4.31 18.01
N HIS A 198 -10.82 -5.00 17.93
CA HIS A 198 -10.22 -5.35 16.64
C HIS A 198 -11.17 -6.13 15.72
N THR A 199 -12.02 -6.99 16.27
CA THR A 199 -13.01 -7.74 15.49
C THR A 199 -14.06 -6.81 14.86
N ALA A 200 -14.50 -5.81 15.61
CA ALA A 200 -15.46 -4.81 15.10
C ALA A 200 -14.82 -3.95 14.01
N ARG A 201 -13.56 -3.53 14.20
CA ARG A 201 -12.83 -2.75 13.19
C ARG A 201 -12.64 -3.54 11.87
N VAL A 202 -12.30 -4.83 11.98
CA VAL A 202 -12.18 -5.71 10.80
C VAL A 202 -13.55 -5.87 10.11
N ALA A 203 -14.62 -6.01 10.89
CA ALA A 203 -15.98 -6.13 10.34
C ALA A 203 -16.43 -4.84 9.61
N MET A 204 -16.16 -3.67 10.20
CA MET A 204 -16.46 -2.37 9.56
C MET A 204 -15.67 -2.21 8.26
N MET A 205 -14.36 -2.47 8.29
CA MET A 205 -13.53 -2.45 7.09
C MET A 205 -14.11 -3.35 5.99
N ALA A 206 -14.54 -4.57 6.37
CA ALA A 206 -15.09 -5.54 5.41
C ALA A 206 -16.37 -5.02 4.73
N LEU A 207 -17.22 -4.30 5.45
CA LEU A 207 -18.43 -3.70 4.89
C LEU A 207 -18.10 -2.54 3.93
N ASP A 208 -17.04 -1.78 4.23
CA ASP A 208 -16.64 -0.64 3.43
C ASP A 208 -15.87 -1.01 2.14
N LEU A 209 -15.39 -2.26 2.01
CA LEU A 209 -14.63 -2.70 0.84
C LEU A 209 -15.39 -2.48 -0.48
N ALA A 210 -16.68 -2.81 -0.50
CA ALA A 210 -17.49 -2.68 -1.71
C ALA A 210 -17.64 -1.21 -2.13
N GLU A 211 -17.83 -0.31 -1.18
CA GLU A 211 -17.91 1.12 -1.45
C GLU A 211 -16.58 1.69 -1.94
N ALA A 212 -15.48 1.30 -1.31
CA ALA A 212 -14.13 1.74 -1.71
C ALA A 212 -13.84 1.36 -3.18
N VAL A 213 -14.13 0.11 -3.56
CA VAL A 213 -13.93 -0.37 -4.94
C VAL A 213 -14.93 0.29 -5.90
N GLY A 214 -16.13 0.60 -5.43
CA GLY A 214 -17.15 1.31 -6.22
C GLY A 214 -16.75 2.73 -6.64
N ARG A 215 -15.70 3.30 -6.04
CA ARG A 215 -15.13 4.61 -6.42
C ARG A 215 -14.05 4.49 -7.51
N ILE A 216 -13.63 3.27 -7.85
CA ILE A 216 -12.57 3.03 -8.83
C ILE A 216 -13.23 2.75 -10.19
N GLU A 217 -13.17 3.72 -11.11
CA GLU A 217 -13.81 3.64 -12.42
C GLU A 217 -13.48 2.34 -13.19
N ALA A 218 -12.20 1.96 -13.19
CA ALA A 218 -11.76 0.75 -13.89
C ALA A 218 -12.37 -0.51 -13.25
N ALA A 219 -12.45 -0.57 -11.92
CA ALA A 219 -13.04 -1.71 -11.21
C ALA A 219 -14.54 -1.81 -11.46
N VAL A 220 -15.24 -0.68 -11.44
CA VAL A 220 -16.68 -0.60 -11.74
C VAL A 220 -16.97 -1.07 -13.17
N ARG A 221 -16.20 -0.57 -14.14
CA ARG A 221 -16.35 -0.95 -15.57
C ARG A 221 -16.16 -2.45 -15.79
N LEU A 222 -15.28 -3.08 -15.00
CA LEU A 222 -14.98 -4.52 -15.10
C LEU A 222 -15.90 -5.39 -14.23
N GLY A 223 -16.79 -4.77 -13.46
CA GLY A 223 -17.72 -5.49 -12.56
C GLY A 223 -17.00 -6.24 -11.45
N ILE A 224 -15.90 -5.68 -10.94
CA ILE A 224 -15.11 -6.34 -9.88
C ILE A 224 -15.93 -6.45 -8.61
N THR A 225 -16.05 -7.67 -8.11
CA THR A 225 -16.66 -7.99 -6.82
C THR A 225 -15.71 -8.88 -6.01
N PHE A 226 -15.98 -9.00 -4.71
CA PHE A 226 -15.12 -9.75 -3.79
C PHE A 226 -15.91 -10.82 -3.06
N ARG A 227 -15.21 -11.88 -2.69
CA ARG A 227 -15.60 -12.73 -1.58
C ARG A 227 -14.76 -12.31 -0.38
N VAL A 228 -15.38 -12.21 0.78
CA VAL A 228 -14.69 -11.86 2.02
C VAL A 228 -14.97 -12.92 3.07
N GLY A 229 -13.93 -13.37 3.75
CA GLY A 229 -14.03 -14.33 4.85
C GLY A 229 -13.36 -13.83 6.11
N ILE A 230 -14.03 -13.94 7.27
CA ILE A 230 -13.50 -13.46 8.55
C ILE A 230 -13.60 -14.57 9.62
N HIS A 231 -12.52 -14.70 10.40
CA HIS A 231 -12.49 -15.55 11.60
C HIS A 231 -11.60 -14.92 12.66
N CYS A 232 -11.87 -15.21 13.94
CA CYS A 232 -11.05 -14.73 15.06
C CYS A 232 -10.54 -15.91 15.91
N GLY A 233 -9.38 -15.76 16.49
CA GLY A 233 -8.75 -16.78 17.33
C GLY A 233 -7.22 -16.62 17.40
N PRO A 234 -6.52 -17.62 17.96
CA PRO A 234 -5.07 -17.52 18.14
C PRO A 234 -4.30 -17.77 16.83
N VAL A 235 -3.16 -17.09 16.72
CA VAL A 235 -2.20 -17.27 15.60
C VAL A 235 -0.77 -17.29 16.13
N VAL A 236 0.14 -17.74 15.27
CA VAL A 236 1.58 -17.55 15.45
C VAL A 236 2.05 -16.67 14.29
N ALA A 237 2.75 -15.58 14.61
CA ALA A 237 3.39 -14.73 13.62
C ALA A 237 4.90 -14.87 13.75
N GLY A 238 5.64 -14.79 12.67
CA GLY A 238 7.08 -14.96 12.73
C GLY A 238 7.78 -14.67 11.42
N VAL A 239 9.09 -14.83 11.44
CA VAL A 239 9.94 -14.58 10.27
C VAL A 239 10.51 -15.92 9.76
N ILE A 240 10.32 -16.15 8.46
CA ILE A 240 10.88 -17.33 7.78
C ILE A 240 11.80 -16.85 6.65
N GLY A 241 12.90 -17.60 6.47
CA GLY A 241 13.84 -17.41 5.37
C GLY A 241 15.22 -17.00 5.84
N THR A 242 16.21 -17.28 5.01
CA THR A 242 17.61 -16.95 5.30
C THR A 242 18.19 -15.93 4.32
N LYS A 243 17.69 -15.90 3.08
CA LYS A 243 18.12 -14.95 2.04
C LYS A 243 17.09 -13.85 1.79
N LYS A 244 15.81 -14.21 1.98
CA LYS A 244 14.69 -13.28 1.86
C LYS A 244 13.80 -13.53 3.07
N PHE A 245 13.85 -12.65 4.02
CA PHE A 245 13.02 -12.73 5.22
C PHE A 245 11.56 -12.38 4.88
N ILE A 246 10.66 -13.25 5.28
CA ILE A 246 9.22 -13.05 5.10
C ILE A 246 8.57 -13.13 6.48
N TYR A 247 7.95 -12.04 6.91
CA TYR A 247 7.09 -12.04 8.07
C TYR A 247 5.71 -12.55 7.65
N ASP A 248 5.19 -13.52 8.36
CA ASP A 248 3.93 -14.16 8.01
C ASP A 248 3.19 -14.63 9.26
N VAL A 249 1.94 -15.06 9.08
CA VAL A 249 1.04 -15.48 10.15
C VAL A 249 0.51 -16.89 9.85
N TRP A 250 0.55 -17.77 10.83
CA TRP A 250 0.13 -19.16 10.70
C TRP A 250 -0.83 -19.55 11.83
N GLY A 251 -1.65 -20.52 11.55
CA GLY A 251 -2.54 -21.13 12.53
C GLY A 251 -3.87 -21.57 11.93
N ASP A 252 -4.63 -22.28 12.73
CA ASP A 252 -5.96 -22.74 12.34
C ASP A 252 -6.89 -21.55 12.04
N THR A 253 -6.72 -20.45 12.79
CA THR A 253 -7.45 -19.19 12.60
C THR A 253 -7.27 -18.64 11.17
N VAL A 254 -6.03 -18.64 10.67
CA VAL A 254 -5.70 -18.20 9.31
C VAL A 254 -6.40 -19.09 8.28
N ASN A 255 -6.27 -20.40 8.47
CA ASN A 255 -6.89 -21.39 7.57
C ASN A 255 -8.41 -21.27 7.53
N LEU A 256 -9.04 -21.06 8.69
CA LEU A 256 -10.49 -20.97 8.75
C LEU A 256 -11.02 -19.67 8.14
N ALA A 257 -10.32 -18.54 8.35
CA ALA A 257 -10.65 -17.27 7.68
C ALA A 257 -10.56 -17.42 6.14
N SER A 258 -9.49 -18.04 5.65
CA SER A 258 -9.32 -18.33 4.22
C SER A 258 -10.42 -19.25 3.68
N ARG A 259 -10.85 -20.28 4.48
CA ARG A 259 -11.97 -21.15 4.09
C ARG A 259 -13.29 -20.39 4.05
N MET A 260 -13.51 -19.45 4.98
CA MET A 260 -14.71 -18.59 4.93
C MET A 260 -14.76 -17.80 3.64
N GLU A 261 -13.60 -17.23 3.21
CA GLU A 261 -13.51 -16.52 1.91
C GLU A 261 -13.79 -17.50 0.75
N ALA A 262 -13.01 -18.58 0.64
CA ALA A 262 -13.06 -19.51 -0.51
C ALA A 262 -14.44 -20.16 -0.72
N LEU A 263 -15.17 -20.39 0.38
CA LEU A 263 -16.53 -20.93 0.35
C LEU A 263 -17.59 -19.81 0.37
N GLY A 264 -17.14 -18.56 0.28
CA GLY A 264 -17.98 -17.37 0.34
C GLY A 264 -18.84 -17.16 -0.91
N VAL A 265 -19.69 -16.15 -0.85
CA VAL A 265 -20.56 -15.72 -1.95
C VAL A 265 -20.07 -14.35 -2.44
N ALA A 266 -20.02 -14.18 -3.75
CA ALA A 266 -19.64 -12.90 -4.37
C ALA A 266 -20.46 -11.74 -3.80
N GLY A 267 -19.79 -10.67 -3.40
CA GLY A 267 -20.42 -9.48 -2.84
C GLY A 267 -20.88 -9.63 -1.39
N ARG A 268 -20.54 -10.75 -0.72
CA ARG A 268 -20.94 -10.97 0.66
C ARG A 268 -19.72 -11.16 1.57
N VAL A 269 -19.86 -10.72 2.81
CA VAL A 269 -18.87 -10.92 3.88
C VAL A 269 -19.32 -12.13 4.70
N GLN A 270 -18.56 -13.23 4.66
CA GLN A 270 -18.88 -14.45 5.37
C GLN A 270 -18.03 -14.59 6.62
N VAL A 271 -18.66 -14.91 7.74
CA VAL A 271 -17.99 -14.99 9.04
C VAL A 271 -18.32 -16.30 9.74
N THR A 272 -17.44 -16.71 10.64
CA THR A 272 -17.67 -17.86 11.50
C THR A 272 -18.61 -17.51 12.66
N HIS A 273 -19.12 -18.53 13.34
CA HIS A 273 -19.94 -18.39 14.55
C HIS A 273 -19.22 -17.56 15.63
N ALA A 274 -17.91 -17.80 15.82
CA ALA A 274 -17.12 -17.05 16.82
C ALA A 274 -17.12 -15.52 16.57
N VAL A 275 -17.02 -15.11 15.30
CA VAL A 275 -17.10 -13.68 14.93
C VAL A 275 -18.52 -13.16 15.16
N MET A 276 -19.53 -13.92 14.74
CA MET A 276 -20.95 -13.56 14.93
C MET A 276 -21.27 -13.37 16.42
N GLU A 277 -20.86 -14.31 17.28
CA GLU A 277 -21.08 -14.21 18.73
C GLU A 277 -20.42 -12.97 19.33
N ARG A 278 -19.17 -12.71 18.94
CA ARG A 278 -18.39 -11.56 19.46
C ARG A 278 -19.02 -10.22 19.10
N LEU A 279 -19.64 -10.14 17.92
CA LEU A 279 -20.23 -8.91 17.40
C LEU A 279 -21.75 -8.82 17.55
N ALA A 280 -22.36 -9.80 18.23
CA ALA A 280 -23.81 -9.85 18.45
C ALA A 280 -24.28 -8.56 19.16
N GLY A 281 -25.35 -7.97 18.65
CA GLY A 281 -25.92 -6.74 19.20
C GLY A 281 -25.31 -5.47 18.62
N THR A 282 -24.11 -5.55 18.02
CA THR A 282 -23.45 -4.41 17.36
C THR A 282 -23.60 -4.49 15.84
N PHE A 283 -23.67 -5.70 15.30
CA PHE A 283 -23.81 -5.94 13.86
C PHE A 283 -24.99 -6.87 13.60
N GLU A 284 -25.55 -6.72 12.41
CA GLU A 284 -26.62 -7.58 11.89
C GLU A 284 -26.02 -8.74 11.11
N PHE A 285 -26.56 -9.94 11.33
CA PHE A 285 -26.11 -11.16 10.67
C PHE A 285 -27.30 -11.92 10.07
N GLU A 286 -27.06 -12.53 8.92
CA GLU A 286 -27.95 -13.48 8.26
C GLU A 286 -27.33 -14.87 8.37
N ALA A 287 -28.07 -15.84 8.89
CA ALA A 287 -27.57 -17.22 8.99
C ALA A 287 -27.45 -17.82 7.59
N ARG A 288 -26.26 -18.27 7.22
CA ARG A 288 -26.03 -19.01 5.96
C ARG A 288 -26.36 -20.50 6.15
N GLY A 289 -26.21 -21.01 7.37
CA GLY A 289 -26.37 -22.43 7.68
C GLY A 289 -25.02 -23.14 7.77
N LEU A 290 -25.06 -24.46 7.61
CA LEU A 290 -23.82 -25.27 7.66
C LEU A 290 -23.13 -25.32 6.31
N ILE A 291 -21.85 -25.06 6.31
CA ILE A 291 -20.97 -25.21 5.13
C ILE A 291 -19.93 -26.30 5.42
N ASP A 292 -19.54 -27.09 4.44
CA ASP A 292 -18.54 -28.14 4.64
C ASP A 292 -17.14 -27.58 4.53
N VAL A 293 -16.47 -27.42 5.68
CA VAL A 293 -15.10 -26.89 5.75
C VAL A 293 -14.11 -28.05 5.80
N LYS A 294 -13.25 -28.13 4.81
CA LYS A 294 -12.22 -29.18 4.71
C LYS A 294 -11.41 -29.28 6.02
N GLY A 295 -11.43 -30.45 6.63
CA GLY A 295 -10.71 -30.75 7.88
C GLY A 295 -11.48 -30.39 9.16
N LYS A 296 -12.67 -29.80 9.03
CA LYS A 296 -13.54 -29.47 10.18
C LYS A 296 -14.97 -30.00 10.02
N GLY A 297 -15.38 -30.34 8.79
CA GLY A 297 -16.72 -30.79 8.51
C GLY A 297 -17.77 -29.68 8.54
N PRO A 298 -19.05 -30.04 8.77
CA PRO A 298 -20.14 -29.04 8.79
C PRO A 298 -19.92 -27.96 9.84
N THR A 299 -19.75 -26.72 9.39
CA THR A 299 -19.39 -25.57 10.22
C THR A 299 -20.45 -24.47 10.03
N PRO A 300 -21.04 -23.93 11.11
CA PRO A 300 -21.99 -22.82 10.97
C PRO A 300 -21.32 -21.56 10.44
N ALA A 301 -21.94 -20.95 9.43
CA ALA A 301 -21.47 -19.71 8.83
C ALA A 301 -22.61 -18.68 8.78
N TYR A 302 -22.22 -17.43 8.76
CA TYR A 302 -23.12 -16.28 8.76
C TYR A 302 -22.64 -15.26 7.75
N PHE A 303 -23.54 -14.45 7.22
CA PHE A 303 -23.18 -13.26 6.45
C PHE A 303 -23.31 -12.04 7.36
N LEU A 304 -22.25 -11.25 7.41
CA LEU A 304 -22.27 -9.93 8.03
C LEU A 304 -23.02 -8.97 7.09
N VAL A 305 -24.03 -8.29 7.59
CA VAL A 305 -24.96 -7.49 6.76
C VAL A 305 -24.74 -5.98 6.94
N ALA A 306 -24.75 -5.53 8.21
CA ALA A 306 -24.68 -4.09 8.52
C ALA A 306 -24.31 -3.86 9.99
N VAL A 307 -24.01 -2.63 10.31
CA VAL A 307 -23.87 -2.16 11.70
C VAL A 307 -25.29 -1.86 12.23
N VAL A 308 -25.60 -2.31 13.45
CA VAL A 308 -26.86 -1.96 14.10
C VAL A 308 -26.83 -0.48 14.47
N PRO A 309 -27.80 0.32 14.03
CA PRO A 309 -27.82 1.76 14.37
C PRO A 309 -27.91 1.97 15.89
N THR A 310 -26.97 2.73 16.43
CA THR A 310 -26.99 3.09 17.86
C THR A 310 -28.16 4.05 18.11
N GLY A 311 -29.27 3.53 18.67
CA GLY A 311 -30.48 4.33 18.93
C GLY A 311 -31.79 3.56 18.89
N ALA A 312 -31.76 2.30 18.44
CA ALA A 312 -32.92 1.43 18.53
C ALA A 312 -32.92 0.68 19.88
N ALA A 313 -33.15 1.40 20.96
CA ALA A 313 -33.48 0.76 22.22
C ALA A 313 -34.73 -0.13 21.98
N ALA A 314 -34.61 -1.39 22.30
CA ALA A 314 -35.63 -2.39 22.11
C ALA A 314 -37.00 -1.85 22.61
N ALA A 315 -37.90 -1.56 21.69
CA ALA A 315 -39.31 -1.42 22.00
C ALA A 315 -39.83 -2.79 22.40
N THR A 316 -39.78 -3.06 23.68
CA THR A 316 -40.42 -4.24 24.25
C THR A 316 -41.92 -4.11 24.02
N LEU A 317 -42.47 -4.83 23.08
CA LEU A 317 -43.91 -4.94 22.93
C LEU A 317 -44.47 -5.57 24.21
N PRO A 318 -45.45 -4.92 24.88
CA PRO A 318 -46.07 -5.55 26.02
C PRO A 318 -46.88 -6.78 25.55
N ALA A 319 -46.62 -7.89 26.19
CA ALA A 319 -47.38 -9.11 25.96
C ALA A 319 -48.85 -8.83 26.29
N SER A 320 -49.72 -8.92 25.32
CA SER A 320 -51.18 -8.97 25.55
C SER A 320 -51.52 -10.32 26.19
N ALA A 321 -51.89 -10.30 27.46
CA ALA A 321 -52.53 -11.40 28.15
C ALA A 321 -54.03 -11.24 28.05
N PRO A 322 -54.78 -12.28 28.38
CA PRO A 322 -55.58 -13.21 27.57
C PRO A 322 -56.93 -12.67 27.20
#